data_f12f810e44632be6c757d649e5366362
#
_entry.id   f12f810e44632be6c757d649e5366362
#
_cell.length_a   1.000
_cell.length_b   1.000
_cell.length_c   1.000
_cell.angle_alpha   90.00
_cell.angle_beta   90.00
_cell.angle_gamma   90.00
#
_symmetry.space_group_name_H-M   'P 1'
#
loop_
_entity.id
_entity.type
_entity.pdbx_description
1 polymer ?
#
loop_
_entity_poly.entity_id
_entity_poly.type
_entity_poly.pdbx_seq_one_letter_code
_entity_poly.pdbx_strand_id
1 'polypeptide(L)'
;MSRLETILAESEKRTVNVAFENLNNLDNLSAMLSRFPSPNAGYCYDSCHHFNFSHDIDLLKPYGHRRMALHLQDNGGTHNQHQLPPDGKIDWQDVMQKIARTDYRGATTLEPMNWDYTHLSIQQFLERKG
;
A
#
# COMPACT_ATOMS: atom_id res chain seq x y z
N MET A 1 21.34 -16.28 -10.28
CA MET A 1 20.59 -15.48 -9.31
C MET A 1 19.78 -14.44 -10.07
N SER A 2 18.47 -14.33 -9.83
CA SER A 2 17.65 -13.28 -10.45
C SER A 2 18.02 -11.91 -9.85
N ARG A 3 17.67 -10.81 -10.54
CA ARG A 3 17.88 -9.44 -10.02
C ARG A 3 17.25 -9.26 -8.64
N LEU A 4 16.07 -9.81 -8.45
CA LEU A 4 15.34 -9.70 -7.17
C LEU A 4 16.04 -10.49 -6.05
N GLU A 5 16.54 -11.69 -6.33
CA GLU A 5 17.35 -12.44 -5.36
C GLU A 5 18.60 -11.66 -4.92
N THR A 6 19.23 -10.97 -5.85
CA THR A 6 20.40 -10.11 -5.53
C THR A 6 19.99 -8.92 -4.64
N ILE A 7 18.87 -8.24 -4.96
CA ILE A 7 18.34 -7.12 -4.18
C ILE A 7 18.01 -7.57 -2.76
N LEU A 8 17.32 -8.69 -2.61
CA LEU A 8 16.94 -9.21 -1.29
C LEU A 8 18.14 -9.66 -0.47
N ALA A 9 19.13 -10.30 -1.09
CA ALA A 9 20.36 -10.67 -0.40
C ALA A 9 21.13 -9.43 0.10
N GLU A 10 21.17 -8.34 -0.67
CA GLU A 10 21.77 -7.08 -0.22
C GLU A 10 20.93 -6.37 0.85
N SER A 11 19.60 -6.45 0.77
CA SER A 11 18.70 -5.87 1.79
C SER A 11 18.91 -6.54 3.15
N GLU A 12 19.03 -7.85 3.17
CA GLU A 12 19.30 -8.61 4.39
C GLU A 12 20.64 -8.21 5.03
N LYS A 13 21.72 -8.12 4.24
CA LYS A 13 23.03 -7.69 4.73
C LYS A 13 23.01 -6.29 5.32
N ARG A 14 22.15 -5.41 4.82
CA ARG A 14 22.05 -4.01 5.22
C ARG A 14 20.95 -3.73 6.23
N THR A 15 20.18 -4.75 6.62
CA THR A 15 19.01 -4.63 7.48
C THR A 15 17.98 -3.63 6.91
N VAL A 16 17.80 -3.64 5.59
CA VAL A 16 16.81 -2.83 4.88
C VAL A 16 15.64 -3.72 4.46
N ASN A 17 14.43 -3.26 4.65
CA ASN A 17 13.24 -3.99 4.24
C ASN A 17 12.89 -3.73 2.78
N VAL A 18 12.37 -4.74 2.09
CA VAL A 18 11.81 -4.67 0.74
C VAL A 18 10.34 -5.09 0.82
N ALA A 19 9.43 -4.19 0.49
CA ALA A 19 8.01 -4.47 0.50
C ALA A 19 7.47 -4.59 -0.94
N PHE A 20 6.72 -5.66 -1.19
CA PHE A 20 5.99 -5.88 -2.45
C PHE A 20 4.59 -5.29 -2.31
N GLU A 21 4.22 -4.46 -3.25
CA GLU A 21 2.93 -3.77 -3.24
C GLU A 21 1.84 -4.57 -3.95
N ASN A 22 0.60 -4.49 -3.47
CA ASN A 22 -0.55 -5.03 -4.19
C ASN A 22 -0.87 -4.17 -5.40
N LEU A 23 -0.59 -4.69 -6.57
CA LEU A 23 -0.98 -4.13 -7.86
C LEU A 23 -2.22 -4.87 -8.41
N ASN A 24 -2.42 -4.77 -9.71
CA ASN A 24 -3.56 -5.37 -10.41
C ASN A 24 -3.55 -6.91 -10.49
N ASN A 25 -2.46 -7.57 -10.13
CA ASN A 25 -2.34 -9.03 -10.16
C ASN A 25 -1.86 -9.55 -8.81
N LEU A 26 -2.79 -10.10 -8.03
CA LEU A 26 -2.52 -10.66 -6.70
C LEU A 26 -1.72 -11.96 -6.72
N ASP A 27 -1.76 -12.72 -7.83
CA ASP A 27 -0.94 -13.93 -7.96
C ASP A 27 0.54 -13.58 -7.93
N ASN A 28 0.93 -12.44 -8.50
CA ASN A 28 2.29 -11.95 -8.42
C ASN A 28 2.70 -11.63 -6.97
N LEU A 29 1.84 -10.96 -6.21
CA LEU A 29 2.10 -10.68 -4.80
C LEU A 29 2.24 -11.98 -4.00
N SER A 30 1.30 -12.90 -4.15
CA SER A 30 1.32 -14.21 -3.50
C SER A 30 2.59 -15.00 -3.85
N ALA A 31 2.96 -15.03 -5.12
CA ALA A 31 4.16 -15.70 -5.59
C ALA A 31 5.45 -15.08 -4.99
N MET A 32 5.52 -13.73 -4.93
CA MET A 32 6.68 -13.03 -4.34
C MET A 32 6.79 -13.31 -2.84
N LEU A 33 5.69 -13.18 -2.09
CA LEU A 33 5.70 -13.44 -0.66
C LEU A 33 6.01 -14.91 -0.31
N SER A 34 5.55 -15.84 -1.14
CA SER A 34 5.86 -17.28 -0.99
C SER A 34 7.30 -17.61 -1.33
N ARG A 35 7.82 -17.01 -2.40
CA ARG A 35 9.19 -17.26 -2.87
C ARG A 35 10.24 -16.68 -1.93
N PHE A 36 9.94 -15.58 -1.28
CA PHE A 36 10.89 -14.86 -0.41
C PHE A 36 10.36 -14.79 1.03
N PRO A 37 10.53 -15.88 1.81
CA PRO A 37 10.06 -15.93 3.20
C PRO A 37 10.94 -15.14 4.17
N SER A 38 11.88 -14.35 3.69
CA SER A 38 12.79 -13.53 4.50
C SER A 38 12.02 -12.54 5.39
N PRO A 39 12.48 -12.30 6.63
CA PRO A 39 11.89 -11.26 7.48
C PRO A 39 12.10 -9.85 6.92
N ASN A 40 13.05 -9.66 6.00
CA ASN A 40 13.27 -8.39 5.29
C ASN A 40 12.47 -8.27 3.99
N ALA A 41 11.69 -9.28 3.61
CA ALA A 41 10.79 -9.25 2.46
C ALA A 41 9.33 -9.27 2.93
N GLY A 42 8.57 -8.25 2.62
CA GLY A 42 7.21 -8.11 3.12
C GLY A 42 6.23 -7.49 2.15
N TYR A 43 5.16 -6.97 2.70
CA TYR A 43 4.00 -6.49 1.99
C TYR A 43 3.80 -4.98 2.21
N CYS A 44 3.61 -4.24 1.13
CA CYS A 44 3.09 -2.88 1.14
C CYS A 44 1.60 -2.93 0.79
N TYR A 45 0.73 -2.53 1.71
CA TYR A 45 -0.69 -2.39 1.43
C TYR A 45 -0.97 -1.02 0.81
N ASP A 46 -1.52 -1.02 -0.40
CA ASP A 46 -2.03 0.14 -1.10
C ASP A 46 -3.56 0.10 -1.15
N SER A 47 -4.20 1.14 -0.60
CA SER A 47 -5.65 1.23 -0.47
C SER A 47 -6.35 1.48 -1.81
N CYS A 48 -5.76 2.28 -2.70
CA CYS A 48 -6.32 2.61 -4.00
C CYS A 48 -6.26 1.41 -4.96
N HIS A 49 -5.12 0.72 -5.00
CA HIS A 49 -4.99 -0.51 -5.78
C HIS A 49 -5.91 -1.61 -5.26
N HIS A 50 -6.04 -1.75 -3.93
CA HIS A 50 -6.99 -2.68 -3.33
C HIS A 50 -8.41 -2.37 -3.77
N PHE A 51 -8.85 -1.12 -3.68
CA PHE A 51 -10.18 -0.68 -4.09
C PHE A 51 -10.45 -0.93 -5.58
N ASN A 52 -9.46 -0.65 -6.45
CA ASN A 52 -9.63 -0.81 -7.90
C ASN A 52 -9.60 -2.27 -8.38
N PHE A 53 -8.75 -3.11 -7.79
CA PHE A 53 -8.41 -4.39 -8.40
C PHE A 53 -8.82 -5.60 -7.58
N SER A 54 -9.15 -5.42 -6.29
CA SER A 54 -9.38 -6.56 -5.39
C SER A 54 -10.25 -6.22 -4.17
N HIS A 55 -11.17 -5.27 -4.30
CA HIS A 55 -12.01 -4.77 -3.20
C HIS A 55 -12.86 -5.84 -2.51
N ASP A 56 -13.13 -6.95 -3.16
CA ASP A 56 -13.88 -8.10 -2.66
C ASP A 56 -13.04 -9.07 -1.80
N ILE A 57 -11.73 -8.84 -1.69
CA ILE A 57 -10.79 -9.70 -0.97
C ILE A 57 -10.17 -8.92 0.19
N ASP A 58 -10.24 -9.43 1.41
CA ASP A 58 -9.52 -8.85 2.54
C ASP A 58 -8.02 -9.21 2.47
N LEU A 59 -7.22 -8.35 1.84
CA LEU A 59 -5.78 -8.56 1.68
C LEU A 59 -4.99 -8.50 2.99
N LEU A 60 -5.50 -7.82 4.00
CA LEU A 60 -4.83 -7.70 5.29
C LEU A 60 -4.98 -8.96 6.14
N LYS A 61 -5.98 -9.79 5.87
CA LYS A 61 -6.17 -11.05 6.57
C LYS A 61 -5.05 -12.07 6.27
N PRO A 62 -4.72 -12.41 5.02
CA PRO A 62 -3.64 -13.35 4.70
C PRO A 62 -2.25 -12.75 4.81
N TYR A 63 -2.06 -11.48 4.50
CA TYR A 63 -0.74 -10.87 4.35
C TYR A 63 -0.38 -9.83 5.43
N GLY A 64 -1.33 -9.47 6.29
CA GLY A 64 -1.14 -8.43 7.29
C GLY A 64 0.03 -8.69 8.24
N HIS A 65 0.34 -9.96 8.56
CA HIS A 65 1.47 -10.35 9.39
C HIS A 65 2.84 -10.09 8.74
N ARG A 66 2.89 -9.88 7.42
CA ARG A 66 4.09 -9.52 6.66
C ARG A 66 4.10 -8.06 6.20
N ARG A 67 3.14 -7.26 6.65
CA ARG A 67 3.04 -5.87 6.22
C ARG A 67 4.18 -5.02 6.77
N MET A 68 4.87 -4.32 5.88
CA MET A 68 6.01 -3.46 6.17
C MET A 68 5.75 -1.99 5.85
N ALA A 69 4.78 -1.71 4.99
CA ALA A 69 4.45 -0.35 4.57
C ALA A 69 2.95 -0.20 4.31
N LEU A 70 2.50 1.04 4.33
CA LEU A 70 1.15 1.48 3.95
C LEU A 70 1.27 2.62 2.96
N HIS A 71 0.56 2.50 1.83
CA HIS A 71 0.27 3.59 0.91
C HIS A 71 -1.23 3.86 0.97
N LEU A 72 -1.62 5.00 1.54
CA LEU A 72 -3.02 5.35 1.73
C LEU A 72 -3.38 6.55 0.85
N GLN A 73 -4.26 6.32 -0.08
CA GLN A 73 -4.90 7.29 -0.94
C GLN A 73 -6.29 6.82 -1.31
N ASP A 74 -7.16 7.75 -1.67
CA ASP A 74 -8.54 7.47 -2.00
C ASP A 74 -8.77 7.28 -3.51
N ASN A 75 -9.96 6.79 -3.85
CA ASN A 75 -10.34 6.49 -5.22
C ASN A 75 -11.85 6.65 -5.44
N GLY A 76 -12.22 7.36 -6.52
CA GLY A 76 -13.61 7.55 -6.93
C GLY A 76 -14.20 6.38 -7.73
N GLY A 77 -13.42 5.35 -8.06
CA GLY A 77 -13.87 4.14 -8.76
C GLY A 77 -13.85 4.22 -10.29
N THR A 78 -13.08 5.13 -10.87
CA THR A 78 -12.96 5.27 -12.33
C THR A 78 -11.64 4.73 -12.89
N HIS A 79 -10.54 4.98 -12.19
CA HIS A 79 -9.18 4.52 -12.52
C HIS A 79 -8.30 4.68 -11.26
N ASN A 80 -7.01 4.50 -11.36
CA ASN A 80 -6.08 4.69 -10.25
C ASN A 80 -5.86 6.20 -9.98
N GLN A 81 -6.71 6.80 -9.15
CA GLN A 81 -6.83 8.27 -9.03
C GLN A 81 -5.89 8.88 -7.99
N HIS A 82 -5.44 8.16 -6.99
CA HIS A 82 -4.61 8.67 -5.90
C HIS A 82 -5.15 9.96 -5.27
N GLN A 83 -6.43 9.93 -4.89
CA GLN A 83 -7.10 11.09 -4.27
C GLN A 83 -6.72 11.22 -2.79
N LEU A 84 -6.91 12.41 -2.23
CA LEU A 84 -6.82 12.62 -0.79
C LEU A 84 -7.97 11.90 -0.07
N PRO A 85 -7.71 11.18 1.03
CA PRO A 85 -8.78 10.76 1.93
C PRO A 85 -9.47 11.98 2.58
N PRO A 86 -10.80 12.07 2.64
CA PRO A 86 -11.81 11.13 2.14
C PRO A 86 -12.52 11.64 0.86
N ASP A 87 -11.80 12.09 -0.14
CA ASP A 87 -12.39 12.69 -1.36
C ASP A 87 -12.97 11.64 -2.33
N GLY A 88 -12.65 10.34 -2.14
CA GLY A 88 -13.11 9.23 -2.98
C GLY A 88 -14.27 8.44 -2.36
N LYS A 89 -14.27 7.12 -2.63
CA LYS A 89 -15.33 6.19 -2.22
C LYS A 89 -14.84 5.04 -1.33
N ILE A 90 -13.58 5.05 -0.94
CA ILE A 90 -13.04 4.01 -0.06
C ILE A 90 -13.72 4.11 1.31
N ASP A 91 -14.20 2.98 1.83
CA ASP A 91 -14.70 2.90 3.20
C ASP A 91 -13.51 2.94 4.18
N TRP A 92 -13.14 4.16 4.58
CA TRP A 92 -12.01 4.39 5.48
C TRP A 92 -12.23 3.80 6.86
N GLN A 93 -13.47 3.67 7.31
CA GLN A 93 -13.75 3.02 8.59
C GLN A 93 -13.39 1.54 8.52
N ASP A 94 -13.78 0.84 7.46
CA ASP A 94 -13.43 -0.56 7.23
C ASP A 94 -11.92 -0.76 7.05
N VAL A 95 -11.30 0.05 6.20
CA VAL A 95 -9.85 -0.01 5.95
C VAL A 95 -9.06 0.17 7.25
N MET A 96 -9.35 1.21 8.03
CA MET A 96 -8.64 1.50 9.27
C MET A 96 -8.89 0.43 10.34
N GLN A 97 -10.08 -0.15 10.42
CA GLN A 97 -10.36 -1.29 11.30
C GLN A 97 -9.56 -2.52 10.91
N LYS A 98 -9.44 -2.83 9.62
CA LYS A 98 -8.62 -3.94 9.13
C LYS A 98 -7.14 -3.72 9.41
N ILE A 99 -6.64 -2.51 9.19
CA ILE A 99 -5.26 -2.13 9.52
C ILE A 99 -5.00 -2.29 11.03
N ALA A 100 -5.91 -1.82 11.87
CA ALA A 100 -5.77 -1.89 13.33
C ALA A 100 -5.73 -3.32 13.89
N ARG A 101 -6.29 -4.30 13.17
CA ARG A 101 -6.24 -5.74 13.55
C ARG A 101 -4.87 -6.38 13.27
N THR A 102 -4.00 -5.67 12.58
CA THR A 102 -2.63 -6.13 12.32
C THR A 102 -1.67 -5.50 13.33
N ASP A 103 -0.55 -6.13 13.60
CA ASP A 103 0.46 -5.63 14.55
C ASP A 103 1.39 -4.56 13.95
N TYR A 104 0.94 -3.86 12.90
CA TYR A 104 1.77 -2.86 12.24
C TYR A 104 2.07 -1.66 13.14
N ARG A 105 3.34 -1.28 13.20
CA ARG A 105 3.87 -0.17 14.00
C ARG A 105 4.67 0.85 13.16
N GLY A 106 4.68 0.66 11.84
CA GLY A 106 5.38 1.57 10.92
C GLY A 106 4.60 2.87 10.66
N ALA A 107 5.19 3.72 9.84
CA ALA A 107 4.57 4.97 9.42
C ALA A 107 3.37 4.72 8.49
N THR A 108 2.33 5.55 8.64
CA THR A 108 1.26 5.67 7.65
C THR A 108 1.71 6.67 6.60
N THR A 109 1.88 6.21 5.38
CA THR A 109 2.25 7.08 4.26
C THR A 109 1.00 7.43 3.45
N LEU A 110 0.71 8.71 3.33
CA LEU A 110 -0.27 9.21 2.37
C LEU A 110 0.41 9.36 1.01
N GLU A 111 -0.21 8.81 -0.04
CA GLU A 111 0.33 8.84 -1.40
C GLU A 111 -0.63 9.50 -2.42
N PRO A 112 -1.33 10.58 -2.07
CA PRO A 112 -2.17 11.27 -3.03
C PRO A 112 -1.34 12.01 -4.07
N MET A 113 -1.83 12.02 -5.31
CA MET A 113 -1.26 12.78 -6.40
C MET A 113 -2.05 14.08 -6.61
N ASN A 114 -1.41 15.06 -7.26
CA ASN A 114 -2.05 16.35 -7.50
C ASN A 114 -2.93 16.40 -8.76
N TRP A 115 -3.18 15.28 -9.39
CA TRP A 115 -3.89 15.23 -10.70
C TRP A 115 -5.27 15.87 -10.66
N ASP A 116 -6.04 15.58 -9.61
CA ASP A 116 -7.38 16.15 -9.42
C ASP A 116 -7.34 17.49 -8.66
N TYR A 117 -6.17 17.97 -8.25
CA TYR A 117 -5.97 19.12 -7.37
C TYR A 117 -5.14 20.25 -7.99
N THR A 118 -4.98 20.26 -9.32
CA THR A 118 -4.17 21.28 -10.04
C THR A 118 -4.69 22.71 -9.86
N HIS A 119 -5.93 22.87 -9.42
CA HIS A 119 -6.56 24.16 -9.09
C HIS A 119 -6.20 24.68 -7.70
N LEU A 120 -5.54 23.87 -6.87
CA LEU A 120 -5.11 24.25 -5.52
C LEU A 120 -3.65 24.70 -5.51
N SER A 121 -3.32 25.65 -4.64
CA SER A 121 -1.93 25.89 -4.27
C SER A 121 -1.39 24.72 -3.43
N ILE A 122 -0.07 24.60 -3.34
CA ILE A 122 0.58 23.59 -2.49
C ILE A 122 0.09 23.71 -1.04
N GLN A 123 -0.03 24.91 -0.52
CA GLN A 123 -0.50 25.13 0.83
C GLN A 123 -1.94 24.65 1.02
N GLN A 124 -2.85 25.01 0.13
CA GLN A 124 -4.25 24.56 0.16
C GLN A 124 -4.35 23.03 0.07
N PHE A 125 -3.52 22.40 -0.77
CA PHE A 125 -3.48 20.94 -0.89
C PHE A 125 -3.00 20.28 0.42
N LEU A 126 -2.00 20.85 1.07
CA LEU A 126 -1.49 20.34 2.35
C LEU A 126 -2.48 20.55 3.51
N GLU A 127 -3.22 21.65 3.52
CA GLU A 127 -4.23 21.96 4.54
C GLU A 127 -5.45 21.03 4.47
N ARG A 128 -5.78 20.47 3.29
CA ARG A 128 -6.88 19.48 3.14
C ARG A 128 -6.61 18.14 3.83
N LYS A 129 -5.38 17.90 4.28
CA LYS A 129 -4.98 16.65 4.95
C LYS A 129 -5.27 16.63 6.45
N GLY A 130 -5.72 17.73 7.03
CA GLY A 130 -5.95 17.88 8.46
C GLY A 130 -7.31 17.44 8.95
#